data_54fc3121f354e11d77e3d18e39148b9f
#
_entry.id   54fc3121f354e11d77e3d18e39148b9f
#
_cell.length_a   1.000
_cell.length_b   1.000
_cell.length_c   1.000
_cell.angle_alpha   90.00
_cell.angle_beta   90.00
_cell.angle_gamma   90.00
#
_symmetry.space_group_name_H-M   'P 1'
#
loop_
_entity.id
_entity.type
_entity.pdbx_description
1 polymer ?
#
loop_
_entity_poly.entity_id
_entity_poly.type
_entity_poly.pdbx_seq_one_letter_code
_entity_poly.pdbx_strand_id
1 'polypeptide(L)'
;MIFKDEFAKFDGPVIEMHAHTSDKSLDSGVSAIKMIPRAKEKGLSGICLTEHNAIWDSKDISELSDKFEINVFSGMELGTDIGHVLAYGFKSYRPQLLMIDNLLRAAEEEGAALVLAHPMRSTGSDRKPSIVEMGEWFDALEVVNGDHSDSTDGYYVRLASQLGVGAIGGSDAHSLQAIGRVATVFGQSVNDQDALVRGLLEQNVHPIDFR
;
A
#
# COMPACT_ATOMS: atom_id res chain seq x y z
N MET A 1 10.04 18.57 7.16
CA MET A 1 11.17 18.65 6.19
C MET A 1 12.36 17.80 6.64
N ILE A 2 12.10 16.61 7.24
CA ILE A 2 13.15 15.72 7.79
C ILE A 2 13.50 14.58 6.79
N PHE A 3 12.68 14.36 5.76
CA PHE A 3 12.76 13.14 4.94
C PHE A 3 13.53 13.26 3.62
N LYS A 4 13.81 14.45 3.11
CA LYS A 4 14.48 14.62 1.80
C LYS A 4 15.93 14.13 1.76
N ASP A 5 16.65 14.19 2.87
CA ASP A 5 18.10 13.93 2.87
C ASP A 5 18.46 12.46 3.19
N GLU A 6 17.59 11.70 3.88
CA GLU A 6 17.82 10.27 4.15
C GLU A 6 17.41 9.38 2.97
N PHE A 7 16.43 9.80 2.17
CA PHE A 7 15.89 9.02 1.06
C PHE A 7 16.58 9.26 -0.29
N ALA A 8 17.50 10.22 -0.38
CA ALA A 8 18.32 10.49 -1.58
C ALA A 8 19.24 9.30 -1.99
N LYS A 9 19.18 8.18 -1.27
CA LYS A 9 19.98 6.98 -1.55
C LYS A 9 19.24 5.92 -2.39
N PHE A 10 17.94 6.09 -2.65
CA PHE A 10 17.13 5.12 -3.39
C PHE A 10 16.83 5.65 -4.78
N ASP A 11 17.47 5.05 -5.78
CA ASP A 11 17.34 5.37 -7.21
C ASP A 11 16.45 4.33 -7.92
N GLY A 12 15.38 3.92 -7.24
CA GLY A 12 14.48 2.86 -7.68
C GLY A 12 13.10 3.33 -8.12
N PRO A 13 12.23 2.41 -8.57
CA PRO A 13 10.88 2.76 -9.01
C PRO A 13 10.06 3.33 -7.87
N VAL A 14 9.32 4.40 -8.17
CA VAL A 14 8.39 5.07 -7.25
C VAL A 14 6.96 4.62 -7.58
N ILE A 15 6.29 4.01 -6.62
CA ILE A 15 4.98 3.38 -6.81
C ILE A 15 3.97 3.95 -5.83
N GLU A 16 2.80 4.34 -6.34
CA GLU A 16 1.62 4.61 -5.49
C GLU A 16 1.12 3.29 -4.90
N MET A 17 1.16 3.17 -3.58
CA MET A 17 0.85 1.90 -2.92
C MET A 17 -0.59 1.82 -2.41
N HIS A 18 -1.32 2.94 -2.31
CA HIS A 18 -2.65 2.96 -1.69
C HIS A 18 -3.61 3.86 -2.48
N ALA A 19 -4.45 3.24 -3.30
CA ALA A 19 -5.40 3.96 -4.15
C ALA A 19 -6.68 3.14 -4.39
N HIS A 20 -7.81 3.84 -4.41
CA HIS A 20 -9.16 3.27 -4.55
C HIS A 20 -9.85 3.79 -5.79
N THR A 21 -10.47 2.90 -6.56
CA THR A 21 -11.21 3.28 -7.77
C THR A 21 -12.71 3.14 -7.58
N SER A 22 -13.49 3.97 -8.29
CA SER A 22 -14.95 3.85 -8.31
C SER A 22 -15.45 2.56 -9.01
N ASP A 23 -14.54 1.79 -9.60
CA ASP A 23 -14.88 0.54 -10.25
C ASP A 23 -15.16 -0.57 -9.21
N LYS A 24 -14.53 -0.50 -8.03
CA LYS A 24 -14.67 -1.52 -6.97
C LYS A 24 -14.82 -0.94 -5.55
N SER A 25 -14.50 0.33 -5.30
CA SER A 25 -14.65 1.01 -4.01
C SER A 25 -15.71 2.10 -4.10
N LEU A 26 -16.77 1.99 -3.29
CA LEU A 26 -17.95 2.87 -3.37
C LEU A 26 -17.70 4.31 -2.93
N ASP A 27 -16.66 4.55 -2.18
CA ASP A 27 -16.25 5.85 -1.62
C ASP A 27 -15.28 6.61 -2.54
N SER A 28 -14.78 5.97 -3.59
CA SER A 28 -13.98 6.65 -4.61
C SER A 28 -14.83 7.24 -5.74
N GLY A 29 -14.51 8.46 -6.15
CA GLY A 29 -15.14 9.16 -7.28
C GLY A 29 -14.43 8.97 -8.62
N VAL A 30 -13.36 8.18 -8.70
CA VAL A 30 -12.46 8.12 -9.86
C VAL A 30 -12.24 6.69 -10.32
N SER A 31 -12.52 6.42 -11.60
CA SER A 31 -12.27 5.11 -12.22
C SER A 31 -10.78 4.87 -12.51
N ALA A 32 -10.39 3.60 -12.57
CA ALA A 32 -9.03 3.17 -12.90
C ALA A 32 -8.51 3.80 -14.20
N ILE A 33 -9.36 3.87 -15.23
CA ILE A 33 -9.00 4.47 -16.53
C ILE A 33 -8.65 5.97 -16.47
N LYS A 34 -9.02 6.67 -15.40
CA LYS A 34 -8.65 8.07 -15.15
C LYS A 34 -7.50 8.17 -14.17
N MET A 35 -7.44 7.28 -13.20
CA MET A 35 -6.46 7.28 -12.12
C MET A 35 -5.06 6.88 -12.60
N ILE A 36 -4.97 5.83 -13.41
CA ILE A 36 -3.70 5.28 -13.92
C ILE A 36 -2.93 6.30 -14.79
N PRO A 37 -3.54 6.97 -15.79
CA PRO A 37 -2.85 8.02 -16.54
C PRO A 37 -2.36 9.15 -15.64
N ARG A 38 -3.12 9.47 -14.58
CA ARG A 38 -2.72 10.51 -13.63
C ARG A 38 -1.48 10.13 -12.84
N ALA A 39 -1.33 8.85 -12.45
CA ALA A 39 -0.10 8.35 -11.84
C ALA A 39 1.11 8.50 -12.78
N LYS A 40 0.95 8.14 -14.06
CA LYS A 40 1.98 8.32 -15.10
C LYS A 40 2.36 9.79 -15.29
N GLU A 41 1.39 10.70 -15.36
CA GLU A 41 1.61 12.16 -15.45
C GLU A 41 2.41 12.72 -14.26
N LYS A 42 2.24 12.12 -13.08
CA LYS A 42 2.99 12.47 -11.87
C LYS A 42 4.43 11.93 -11.88
N GLY A 43 4.80 11.15 -12.89
CA GLY A 43 6.13 10.55 -13.01
C GLY A 43 6.32 9.29 -12.16
N LEU A 44 5.23 8.68 -11.68
CA LEU A 44 5.30 7.42 -10.95
C LEU A 44 5.64 6.27 -11.90
N SER A 45 6.37 5.30 -11.39
CA SER A 45 6.74 4.06 -12.12
C SER A 45 5.60 3.03 -12.13
N GLY A 46 4.65 3.15 -11.20
CA GLY A 46 3.52 2.25 -11.07
C GLY A 46 2.48 2.73 -10.07
N ILE A 47 1.37 2.00 -10.02
CA ILE A 47 0.26 2.20 -9.10
C ILE A 47 -0.34 0.87 -8.65
N CYS A 48 -0.56 0.69 -7.36
CA CYS A 48 -1.36 -0.39 -6.78
C CYS A 48 -2.81 0.06 -6.65
N LEU A 49 -3.73 -0.73 -7.17
CA LEU A 49 -5.17 -0.59 -6.92
C LEU A 49 -5.54 -1.45 -5.71
N THR A 50 -5.82 -0.82 -4.57
CA THR A 50 -6.03 -1.45 -3.26
C THR A 50 -7.46 -1.28 -2.79
N GLU A 51 -8.38 -1.90 -3.50
CA GLU A 51 -9.81 -1.72 -3.28
C GLU A 51 -10.28 -2.24 -1.92
N HIS A 52 -11.33 -1.63 -1.36
CA HIS A 52 -11.94 -2.08 -0.11
C HIS A 52 -12.57 -3.47 -0.24
N ASN A 53 -12.00 -4.45 0.48
CA ASN A 53 -12.48 -5.83 0.51
C ASN A 53 -12.77 -6.42 -0.89
N ALA A 54 -11.98 -6.04 -1.87
CA ALA A 54 -12.08 -6.48 -3.25
C ALA A 54 -10.70 -6.51 -3.90
N ILE A 55 -10.56 -7.26 -4.99
CA ILE A 55 -9.31 -7.35 -5.73
C ILE A 55 -9.58 -7.27 -7.23
N TRP A 56 -8.65 -6.70 -7.98
CA TRP A 56 -8.66 -6.74 -9.43
C TRP A 56 -8.15 -8.07 -9.96
N ASP A 57 -8.78 -8.58 -11.00
CA ASP A 57 -8.31 -9.77 -11.71
C ASP A 57 -6.97 -9.49 -12.40
N SER A 58 -6.08 -10.48 -12.40
CA SER A 58 -4.73 -10.34 -12.99
C SER A 58 -4.77 -10.01 -14.49
N LYS A 59 -5.80 -10.48 -15.20
CA LYS A 59 -5.99 -10.16 -16.61
C LYS A 59 -6.35 -8.69 -16.80
N ASP A 60 -7.27 -8.16 -16.00
CA ASP A 60 -7.65 -6.74 -16.06
C ASP A 60 -6.45 -5.84 -15.73
N ILE A 61 -5.64 -6.22 -14.74
CA ILE A 61 -4.40 -5.52 -14.36
C ILE A 61 -3.39 -5.50 -15.51
N SER A 62 -3.18 -6.64 -16.19
CA SER A 62 -2.31 -6.71 -17.35
C SER A 62 -2.81 -5.83 -18.51
N GLU A 63 -4.10 -5.89 -18.82
CA GLU A 63 -4.71 -5.06 -19.87
C GLU A 63 -4.59 -3.56 -19.56
N LEU A 64 -4.74 -3.16 -18.29
CA LEU A 64 -4.57 -1.77 -17.85
C LEU A 64 -3.10 -1.33 -17.97
N SER A 65 -2.16 -2.20 -17.56
CA SER A 65 -0.72 -1.92 -17.67
C SER A 65 -0.30 -1.70 -19.13
N ASP A 66 -0.72 -2.60 -20.03
CA ASP A 66 -0.43 -2.51 -21.46
C ASP A 66 -1.05 -1.27 -22.09
N LYS A 67 -2.32 -1.00 -21.75
CA LYS A 67 -3.07 0.15 -22.31
C LYS A 67 -2.43 1.49 -21.96
N PHE A 68 -1.94 1.65 -20.73
CA PHE A 68 -1.43 2.92 -20.25
C PHE A 68 0.09 3.00 -20.21
N GLU A 69 0.80 1.89 -20.54
CA GLU A 69 2.27 1.81 -20.53
C GLU A 69 2.87 2.28 -19.20
N ILE A 70 2.31 1.79 -18.10
CA ILE A 70 2.78 1.99 -16.72
C ILE A 70 2.45 0.73 -15.93
N ASN A 71 3.29 0.34 -14.98
CA ASN A 71 3.01 -0.82 -14.15
C ASN A 71 1.77 -0.59 -13.29
N VAL A 72 0.78 -1.46 -13.42
CA VAL A 72 -0.39 -1.51 -12.55
C VAL A 72 -0.32 -2.79 -11.74
N PHE A 73 -0.54 -2.67 -10.44
CA PHE A 73 -0.49 -3.80 -9.50
C PHE A 73 -1.83 -3.94 -8.80
N SER A 74 -2.09 -5.13 -8.32
CA SER A 74 -3.28 -5.46 -7.55
C SER A 74 -2.95 -5.63 -6.08
N GLY A 75 -3.77 -5.02 -5.23
CA GLY A 75 -3.79 -5.21 -3.78
C GLY A 75 -5.21 -5.14 -3.26
N MET A 76 -5.36 -5.25 -1.95
CA MET A 76 -6.63 -5.05 -1.24
C MET A 76 -6.39 -4.20 -0.01
N GLU A 77 -7.31 -3.33 0.33
CA GLU A 77 -7.43 -2.82 1.68
C GLU A 77 -8.54 -3.58 2.40
N LEU A 78 -8.16 -4.39 3.36
CA LEU A 78 -9.07 -5.24 4.13
C LEU A 78 -9.49 -4.55 5.43
N GLY A 79 -10.80 -4.35 5.62
CA GLY A 79 -11.36 -3.87 6.89
C GLY A 79 -11.41 -5.01 7.91
N THR A 80 -10.31 -5.28 8.60
CA THR A 80 -10.19 -6.41 9.53
C THR A 80 -10.72 -6.08 10.93
N ASP A 81 -10.82 -7.10 11.77
CA ASP A 81 -11.19 -6.98 13.19
C ASP A 81 -10.18 -6.17 14.03
N ILE A 82 -9.01 -5.84 13.49
CA ILE A 82 -7.97 -5.04 14.16
C ILE A 82 -7.74 -3.67 13.51
N GLY A 83 -8.40 -3.37 12.41
CA GLY A 83 -8.21 -2.17 11.58
C GLY A 83 -7.95 -2.50 10.12
N HIS A 84 -7.48 -1.53 9.36
CA HIS A 84 -7.24 -1.72 7.93
C HIS A 84 -5.86 -2.34 7.67
N VAL A 85 -5.83 -3.30 6.75
CA VAL A 85 -4.61 -3.97 6.31
C VAL A 85 -4.53 -3.95 4.79
N LEU A 86 -3.44 -3.40 4.26
CA LEU A 86 -3.10 -3.55 2.85
C LEU A 86 -2.48 -4.92 2.63
N ALA A 87 -3.04 -5.67 1.69
CA ALA A 87 -2.63 -7.04 1.38
C ALA A 87 -2.25 -7.16 -0.10
N TYR A 88 -1.02 -7.61 -0.37
CA TYR A 88 -0.46 -7.72 -1.72
C TYR A 88 -0.03 -9.17 -2.00
N GLY A 89 -0.34 -9.68 -3.20
CA GLY A 89 0.03 -11.03 -3.62
C GLY A 89 -1.10 -12.06 -3.53
N PHE A 90 -2.25 -11.70 -2.97
CA PHE A 90 -3.44 -12.56 -3.00
C PHE A 90 -4.04 -12.67 -4.42
N LYS A 91 -4.60 -13.83 -4.72
CA LYS A 91 -5.27 -14.09 -6.00
C LYS A 91 -6.77 -13.81 -5.97
N SER A 92 -7.39 -13.78 -4.79
CA SER A 92 -8.82 -13.56 -4.63
C SER A 92 -9.16 -13.02 -3.25
N TYR A 93 -10.19 -12.18 -3.18
CA TYR A 93 -10.81 -11.79 -1.93
C TYR A 93 -11.69 -12.93 -1.39
N ARG A 94 -11.64 -13.14 -0.07
CA ARG A 94 -12.48 -14.07 0.69
C ARG A 94 -12.90 -13.40 1.99
N PRO A 95 -14.20 -13.41 2.37
CA PRO A 95 -14.66 -12.74 3.59
C PRO A 95 -13.93 -13.20 4.88
N GLN A 96 -13.40 -14.42 4.91
CA GLN A 96 -12.63 -14.95 6.03
C GLN A 96 -11.34 -14.17 6.30
N LEU A 97 -10.79 -13.47 5.30
CA LEU A 97 -9.59 -12.62 5.42
C LEU A 97 -9.82 -11.38 6.29
N LEU A 98 -11.06 -11.05 6.63
CA LEU A 98 -11.38 -9.95 7.54
C LEU A 98 -11.09 -10.29 9.01
N MET A 99 -10.79 -11.56 9.33
CA MET A 99 -10.29 -11.99 10.64
C MET A 99 -8.77 -12.09 10.58
N ILE A 100 -8.07 -11.35 11.43
CA ILE A 100 -6.60 -11.26 11.38
C ILE A 100 -5.91 -12.63 11.42
N ASP A 101 -6.35 -13.55 12.26
CA ASP A 101 -5.76 -14.89 12.36
C ASP A 101 -5.84 -15.69 11.05
N ASN A 102 -6.93 -15.52 10.29
CA ASN A 102 -7.09 -16.12 8.98
C ASN A 102 -6.24 -15.43 7.92
N LEU A 103 -6.13 -14.10 8.01
CA LEU A 103 -5.33 -13.31 7.09
C LEU A 103 -3.86 -13.66 7.20
N LEU A 104 -3.31 -13.72 8.42
CA LEU A 104 -1.92 -14.08 8.68
C LEU A 104 -1.58 -15.47 8.11
N ARG A 105 -2.43 -16.47 8.39
CA ARG A 105 -2.24 -17.83 7.85
C ARG A 105 -2.29 -17.86 6.32
N ALA A 106 -3.27 -17.17 5.73
CA ALA A 106 -3.41 -17.12 4.28
C ALA A 106 -2.24 -16.38 3.62
N ALA A 107 -1.71 -15.34 4.25
CA ALA A 107 -0.53 -14.61 3.74
C ALA A 107 0.70 -15.53 3.71
N GLU A 108 0.94 -16.29 4.76
CA GLU A 108 2.03 -17.29 4.81
C GLU A 108 1.86 -18.37 3.72
N GLU A 109 0.65 -18.92 3.56
CA GLU A 109 0.36 -19.94 2.56
C GLU A 109 0.49 -19.46 1.11
N GLU A 110 0.12 -18.21 0.83
CA GLU A 110 0.15 -17.62 -0.52
C GLU A 110 1.43 -16.82 -0.81
N GLY A 111 2.30 -16.63 0.18
CA GLY A 111 3.51 -15.80 0.05
C GLY A 111 3.18 -14.31 -0.16
N ALA A 112 2.09 -13.86 0.43
CA ALA A 112 1.59 -12.49 0.31
C ALA A 112 2.23 -11.58 1.37
N ALA A 113 2.35 -10.28 1.05
CA ALA A 113 2.84 -9.27 1.99
C ALA A 113 1.67 -8.52 2.65
N LEU A 114 1.79 -8.26 3.95
CA LEU A 114 0.82 -7.53 4.75
C LEU A 114 1.41 -6.22 5.28
N VAL A 115 0.66 -5.14 5.12
CA VAL A 115 1.03 -3.82 5.61
C VAL A 115 -0.09 -3.26 6.49
N LEU A 116 0.23 -2.84 7.71
CA LEU A 116 -0.75 -2.15 8.55
C LEU A 116 -0.99 -0.75 7.99
N ALA A 117 -2.20 -0.51 7.47
CA ALA A 117 -2.59 0.76 6.87
C ALA A 117 -2.87 1.82 7.94
N HIS A 118 -2.45 3.07 7.70
CA HIS A 118 -2.72 4.26 8.53
C HIS A 118 -3.06 3.93 10.01
N PRO A 119 -2.11 3.39 10.79
CA PRO A 119 -2.36 2.73 12.09
C PRO A 119 -3.07 3.61 13.15
N MET A 120 -3.04 4.96 13.00
CA MET A 120 -3.70 5.87 13.94
C MET A 120 -5.16 6.17 13.60
N ARG A 121 -5.59 5.89 12.37
CA ARG A 121 -6.97 6.15 11.98
C ARG A 121 -7.91 5.29 12.81
N SER A 122 -9.03 5.87 13.24
CA SER A 122 -10.11 5.07 13.82
C SER A 122 -10.86 4.37 12.69
N THR A 123 -10.78 3.05 12.65
CA THR A 123 -11.40 2.22 11.59
C THR A 123 -12.71 1.58 12.06
N GLY A 124 -13.19 1.94 13.26
CA GLY A 124 -14.39 1.31 13.86
C GLY A 124 -14.13 -0.08 14.45
N SER A 125 -12.90 -0.59 14.39
CA SER A 125 -12.54 -1.86 15.01
C SER A 125 -12.38 -1.70 16.53
N ASP A 126 -12.89 -2.67 17.29
CA ASP A 126 -12.86 -2.68 18.76
C ASP A 126 -11.45 -3.03 19.30
N ARG A 127 -10.60 -3.64 18.46
CA ARG A 127 -9.25 -4.05 18.81
C ARG A 127 -8.24 -3.36 17.88
N LYS A 128 -7.13 -2.90 18.47
CA LYS A 128 -5.94 -2.48 17.72
C LYS A 128 -4.78 -3.41 18.07
N PRO A 129 -3.90 -3.70 17.11
CA PRO A 129 -2.72 -4.50 17.41
C PRO A 129 -1.83 -3.75 18.43
N SER A 130 -1.26 -4.48 19.35
CA SER A 130 -0.20 -3.98 20.23
C SER A 130 1.07 -3.68 19.41
N ILE A 131 2.01 -2.93 19.99
CA ILE A 131 3.30 -2.65 19.32
C ILE A 131 4.04 -3.94 18.97
N VAL A 132 3.99 -4.97 19.84
CA VAL A 132 4.62 -6.26 19.58
C VAL A 132 3.95 -6.95 18.38
N GLU A 133 2.63 -7.03 18.38
CA GLU A 133 1.84 -7.63 17.28
C GLU A 133 2.08 -6.88 15.95
N MET A 134 2.27 -5.56 15.98
CA MET A 134 2.63 -4.80 14.76
C MET A 134 3.95 -5.28 14.15
N GLY A 135 4.95 -5.61 14.98
CA GLY A 135 6.24 -6.12 14.50
C GLY A 135 6.22 -7.59 14.10
N GLU A 136 5.31 -8.39 14.66
CA GLU A 136 5.22 -9.82 14.39
C GLU A 136 4.30 -10.17 13.22
N TRP A 137 3.28 -9.33 12.96
CA TRP A 137 2.21 -9.64 12.00
C TRP A 137 2.35 -8.98 10.65
N PHE A 138 3.14 -7.89 10.57
CA PHE A 138 3.22 -7.09 9.36
C PHE A 138 4.63 -6.99 8.82
N ASP A 139 4.75 -7.08 7.51
CA ASP A 139 6.01 -6.91 6.78
C ASP A 139 6.43 -5.44 6.71
N ALA A 140 5.42 -4.53 6.73
CA ALA A 140 5.65 -3.09 6.75
C ALA A 140 4.50 -2.34 7.47
N LEU A 141 4.75 -1.08 7.82
CA LEU A 141 3.74 -0.12 8.25
C LEU A 141 3.58 0.97 7.19
N GLU A 142 2.36 1.43 6.96
CA GLU A 142 2.12 2.66 6.21
C GLU A 142 2.41 3.86 7.12
N VAL A 143 3.65 4.31 7.08
CA VAL A 143 4.19 5.33 7.98
C VAL A 143 3.92 6.75 7.51
N VAL A 144 3.65 6.94 6.22
CA VAL A 144 3.23 8.19 5.59
C VAL A 144 1.97 7.92 4.77
N ASN A 145 0.87 8.59 5.13
CA ASN A 145 -0.41 8.46 4.42
C ASN A 145 -0.88 9.85 3.97
N GLY A 146 -1.54 9.93 2.81
CA GLY A 146 -1.97 11.19 2.22
C GLY A 146 -2.85 12.07 3.11
N ASP A 147 -3.55 11.48 4.07
CA ASP A 147 -4.43 12.18 5.03
C ASP A 147 -3.82 12.41 6.42
N HIS A 148 -2.60 11.92 6.68
CA HIS A 148 -1.90 12.12 7.95
C HIS A 148 -1.23 13.50 8.03
N SER A 149 -1.04 13.99 9.26
CA SER A 149 -0.17 15.14 9.54
C SER A 149 1.29 14.71 9.65
N ASP A 150 2.22 15.63 9.40
CA ASP A 150 3.67 15.38 9.51
C ASP A 150 4.10 14.81 10.88
N SER A 151 3.44 15.26 11.98
CA SER A 151 3.74 14.76 13.33
C SER A 151 3.37 13.29 13.50
N THR A 152 2.26 12.86 12.89
CA THR A 152 1.82 11.47 12.90
C THR A 152 2.77 10.61 12.06
N ASP A 153 3.13 11.07 10.87
CA ASP A 153 4.07 10.37 9.99
C ASP A 153 5.42 10.12 10.69
N GLY A 154 5.98 11.13 11.35
CA GLY A 154 7.25 11.01 12.08
C GLY A 154 7.22 10.01 13.25
N TYR A 155 6.08 9.84 13.91
CA TYR A 155 5.91 8.80 14.93
C TYR A 155 6.02 7.41 14.33
N TYR A 156 5.30 7.14 13.23
CA TYR A 156 5.29 5.81 12.60
C TYR A 156 6.60 5.44 11.92
N VAL A 157 7.31 6.39 11.35
CA VAL A 157 8.66 6.16 10.80
C VAL A 157 9.60 5.62 11.91
N ARG A 158 9.59 6.25 13.09
CA ARG A 158 10.38 5.76 14.23
C ARG A 158 9.91 4.40 14.72
N LEU A 159 8.59 4.19 14.78
CA LEU A 159 8.02 2.92 15.21
C LEU A 159 8.43 1.78 14.27
N ALA A 160 8.28 1.92 12.96
CA ALA A 160 8.70 0.91 11.99
C ALA A 160 10.19 0.56 12.13
N SER A 161 11.05 1.57 12.30
CA SER A 161 12.48 1.36 12.55
C SER A 161 12.75 0.60 13.85
N GLN A 162 12.02 0.88 14.94
CA GLN A 162 12.17 0.19 16.23
C GLN A 162 11.70 -1.27 16.16
N LEU A 163 10.66 -1.54 15.37
CA LEU A 163 10.13 -2.89 15.18
C LEU A 163 10.93 -3.71 14.16
N GLY A 164 11.80 -3.06 13.38
CA GLY A 164 12.55 -3.74 12.31
C GLY A 164 11.65 -4.22 11.16
N VAL A 165 10.57 -3.48 10.87
CA VAL A 165 9.66 -3.75 9.74
C VAL A 165 9.82 -2.69 8.66
N GLY A 166 9.37 -2.99 7.43
CA GLY A 166 9.38 -2.06 6.31
C GLY A 166 8.55 -0.80 6.58
N ALA A 167 8.87 0.28 5.90
CA ALA A 167 8.15 1.54 5.96
C ALA A 167 7.68 1.92 4.56
N ILE A 168 6.38 2.06 4.36
CA ILE A 168 5.80 2.51 3.08
C ILE A 168 5.05 3.82 3.23
N GLY A 169 4.81 4.45 2.09
CA GLY A 169 3.89 5.57 1.95
C GLY A 169 2.84 5.27 0.89
N GLY A 170 1.63 5.77 1.11
CA GLY A 170 0.51 5.68 0.18
C GLY A 170 -0.36 6.92 0.25
N SER A 171 -0.96 7.30 -0.87
CA SER A 171 -1.82 8.50 -0.90
C SER A 171 -3.20 8.25 -0.30
N ASP A 172 -3.65 7.00 -0.21
CA ASP A 172 -5.04 6.64 0.12
C ASP A 172 -6.01 7.40 -0.78
N ALA A 173 -5.74 7.30 -2.08
CA ALA A 173 -6.29 8.22 -3.07
C ALA A 173 -7.70 7.81 -3.51
N HIS A 174 -8.68 8.70 -3.26
CA HIS A 174 -10.08 8.60 -3.69
C HIS A 174 -10.43 9.66 -4.76
N SER A 175 -9.44 10.42 -5.21
CA SER A 175 -9.59 11.49 -6.20
C SER A 175 -8.33 11.65 -7.05
N LEU A 176 -8.45 12.27 -8.24
CA LEU A 176 -7.28 12.54 -9.10
C LEU A 176 -6.25 13.47 -8.45
N GLN A 177 -6.68 14.36 -7.57
CA GLN A 177 -5.81 15.29 -6.87
C GLN A 177 -4.97 14.61 -5.80
N ALA A 178 -5.47 13.50 -5.23
CA ALA A 178 -4.78 12.75 -4.18
C ALA A 178 -3.66 11.86 -4.74
N ILE A 179 -3.77 11.40 -6.00
CA ILE A 179 -2.78 10.49 -6.60
C ILE A 179 -1.38 11.09 -6.57
N GLY A 180 -0.43 10.30 -6.06
CA GLY A 180 0.99 10.64 -6.01
C GLY A 180 1.31 11.79 -5.07
N ARG A 181 0.49 12.04 -4.04
CA ARG A 181 0.86 12.93 -2.92
C ARG A 181 1.88 12.28 -2.02
N VAL A 182 1.73 10.98 -1.84
CA VAL A 182 2.64 10.10 -1.10
C VAL A 182 2.82 8.83 -1.93
N ALA A 183 4.01 8.26 -1.93
CA ALA A 183 4.30 7.02 -2.64
C ALA A 183 5.39 6.23 -1.90
N THR A 184 5.79 5.10 -2.46
CA THR A 184 6.88 4.27 -1.96
C THR A 184 7.94 4.11 -3.03
N VAL A 185 9.21 4.30 -2.68
CA VAL A 185 10.35 3.95 -3.51
C VAL A 185 10.85 2.57 -3.14
N PHE A 186 11.12 1.74 -4.14
CA PHE A 186 11.68 0.40 -3.98
C PHE A 186 13.19 0.44 -4.28
N GLY A 187 13.99 -0.23 -3.46
CA GLY A 187 15.44 -0.35 -3.68
C GLY A 187 15.84 -1.35 -4.77
N GLN A 188 14.86 -1.88 -5.50
CA GLN A 188 15.04 -2.85 -6.58
C GLN A 188 14.06 -2.60 -7.72
N SER A 189 14.29 -3.20 -8.89
CA SER A 189 13.34 -3.15 -10.00
C SER A 189 12.04 -3.87 -9.64
N VAL A 190 10.90 -3.27 -9.98
CA VAL A 190 9.55 -3.81 -9.75
C VAL A 190 8.80 -3.77 -11.08
N ASN A 191 8.84 -4.88 -11.81
CA ASN A 191 8.24 -5.01 -13.15
C ASN A 191 7.00 -5.91 -13.16
N ASP A 192 6.72 -6.60 -12.06
CA ASP A 192 5.58 -7.51 -11.90
C ASP A 192 5.13 -7.58 -10.44
N GLN A 193 4.00 -8.23 -10.20
CA GLN A 193 3.40 -8.39 -8.88
C GLN A 193 4.33 -9.12 -7.90
N ASP A 194 5.05 -10.14 -8.36
CA ASP A 194 5.94 -10.93 -7.49
C ASP A 194 7.15 -10.09 -7.04
N ALA A 195 7.67 -9.22 -7.90
CA ALA A 195 8.75 -8.31 -7.54
C ALA A 195 8.29 -7.25 -6.53
N LEU A 196 7.05 -6.75 -6.63
CA LEU A 196 6.46 -5.83 -5.67
C LEU A 196 6.33 -6.50 -4.30
N VAL A 197 5.73 -7.69 -4.24
CA VAL A 197 5.56 -8.47 -3.00
C VAL A 197 6.93 -8.77 -2.37
N ARG A 198 7.88 -9.24 -3.16
CA ARG A 198 9.24 -9.52 -2.69
C ARG A 198 9.92 -8.29 -2.08
N GLY A 199 9.77 -7.10 -2.70
CA GLY A 199 10.32 -5.86 -2.16
C GLY A 199 9.74 -5.49 -0.79
N LEU A 200 8.45 -5.78 -0.56
CA LEU A 200 7.80 -5.60 0.75
C LEU A 200 8.32 -6.60 1.78
N LEU A 201 8.36 -7.90 1.45
CA LEU A 201 8.86 -8.96 2.34
C LEU A 201 10.34 -8.78 2.72
N GLU A 202 11.16 -8.30 1.78
CA GLU A 202 12.57 -7.99 2.02
C GLU A 202 12.77 -6.62 2.69
N GLN A 203 11.68 -5.88 2.97
CA GLN A 203 11.69 -4.54 3.59
C GLN A 203 12.56 -3.52 2.84
N ASN A 204 12.77 -3.73 1.53
CA ASN A 204 13.57 -2.87 0.68
C ASN A 204 12.72 -1.76 0.05
N VAL A 205 12.02 -1.03 0.93
CA VAL A 205 11.00 -0.02 0.60
C VAL A 205 11.11 1.19 1.51
N HIS A 206 10.84 2.39 0.97
CA HIS A 206 10.86 3.64 1.73
C HIS A 206 9.74 4.58 1.28
N PRO A 207 9.08 5.31 2.20
CA PRO A 207 8.08 6.29 1.84
C PRO A 207 8.72 7.52 1.19
N ILE A 208 7.99 8.13 0.27
CA ILE A 208 8.33 9.44 -0.30
C ILE A 208 7.10 10.35 -0.25
N ASP A 209 7.29 11.55 0.27
CA ASP A 209 6.24 12.55 0.48
C ASP A 209 6.42 13.72 -0.49
N PHE A 210 5.40 13.95 -1.32
CA PHE A 210 5.33 15.04 -2.29
C PHE A 210 4.32 16.13 -1.91
N ARG A 211 3.75 16.09 -0.69
CA ARG A 211 2.78 17.07 -0.18
C ARG A 211 3.38 18.46 0.02
#